data_f354d062396b5f43f7c78adff669ec0c
#
_entry.id   f354d062396b5f43f7c78adff669ec0c
#
_cell.length_a   1.000
_cell.length_b   1.000
_cell.length_c   1.000
_cell.angle_alpha   90.00
_cell.angle_beta   90.00
_cell.angle_gamma   90.00
#
_symmetry.space_group_name_H-M   'P 1'
#
loop_
_entity.id
_entity.type
_entity.pdbx_description
1 polymer ?
#
loop_
_entity_poly.entity_id
_entity_poly.type
_entity_poly.pdbx_seq_one_letter_code
_entity_poly.pdbx_strand_id
1 'polypeptide(L)'
;MLSERMLTTVVRAMTDKTLTLHPVPEDALPDPVPGRPYTLYVHVPFCERLCPYCSFNRFPYREQRARDYFQALRQEMRMLAAQGYDFESVYVGGGTPTVDIDELCETIDLARDLFHVKEVNSETNPNHLIPEYLDKLHGRIQRLSVGVQSFDDGLLRQMDRYQKYGSGEEIFERIGEAAPYFESLNVDMIFNFPTQTEDILISDCEKIALCGCHQTTFSPLYQSHATTRKMEQVLGRMDYDKERRFYHILDEILAGGDAPFFERRT
;
A
#
# COMPACT_ATOMS: atom_id res chain seq x y z
N MET A 1 -6.89 19.01 -29.17
CA MET A 1 -6.15 18.34 -28.10
C MET A 1 -5.76 16.95 -28.58
N LEU A 2 -4.50 16.57 -28.48
CA LEU A 2 -4.05 15.21 -28.75
C LEU A 2 -4.77 14.30 -27.76
N SER A 3 -5.38 13.20 -28.24
CA SER A 3 -6.02 12.24 -27.35
C SER A 3 -4.94 11.61 -26.44
N GLU A 4 -5.30 11.30 -25.20
CA GLU A 4 -4.41 10.65 -24.22
C GLU A 4 -3.74 9.40 -24.80
N ARG A 5 -4.46 8.64 -25.63
CA ARG A 5 -3.91 7.48 -26.36
C ARG A 5 -2.78 7.85 -27.32
N MET A 6 -2.89 8.99 -28.02
CA MET A 6 -1.82 9.45 -28.92
C MET A 6 -0.60 9.88 -28.11
N LEU A 7 -0.80 10.63 -27.01
CA LEU A 7 0.28 11.04 -26.12
C LEU A 7 1.00 9.83 -25.53
N THR A 8 0.26 8.86 -25.01
CA THR A 8 0.82 7.61 -24.46
C THR A 8 1.61 6.83 -25.53
N THR A 9 1.10 6.77 -26.76
CA THR A 9 1.80 6.09 -27.85
C THR A 9 3.11 6.79 -28.23
N VAL A 10 3.09 8.13 -28.27
CA VAL A 10 4.29 8.93 -28.56
C VAL A 10 5.32 8.79 -27.43
N VAL A 11 4.89 8.91 -26.20
CA VAL A 11 5.79 8.76 -25.02
C VAL A 11 6.41 7.36 -25.00
N ARG A 12 5.63 6.30 -25.23
CA ARG A 12 6.16 4.94 -25.33
C ARG A 12 7.19 4.80 -26.46
N ALA A 13 6.87 5.26 -27.66
CA ALA A 13 7.79 5.19 -28.79
C ALA A 13 9.08 5.98 -28.56
N MET A 14 9.03 7.05 -27.76
CA MET A 14 10.22 7.80 -27.33
C MET A 14 11.01 7.05 -26.26
N THR A 15 10.32 6.49 -25.27
CA THR A 15 10.97 5.74 -24.17
C THR A 15 11.61 4.44 -24.68
N ASP A 16 10.94 3.71 -25.56
CA ASP A 16 11.49 2.48 -26.18
C ASP A 16 12.79 2.73 -26.97
N LYS A 17 12.97 3.95 -27.48
CA LYS A 17 14.20 4.35 -28.18
C LYS A 17 15.34 4.81 -27.24
N THR A 18 15.00 5.28 -26.05
CA THR A 18 15.96 5.87 -25.11
C THR A 18 16.32 4.94 -23.94
N LEU A 19 15.45 3.97 -23.64
CA LEU A 19 15.67 2.98 -22.58
C LEU A 19 16.28 1.71 -23.18
N THR A 20 17.60 1.66 -23.21
CA THR A 20 18.30 0.45 -23.56
C THR A 20 18.76 -0.24 -22.29
N LEU A 21 18.12 -1.37 -21.96
CA LEU A 21 18.55 -2.19 -20.82
C LEU A 21 19.73 -3.06 -21.26
N HIS A 22 20.85 -2.93 -20.57
CA HIS A 22 22.01 -3.78 -20.74
C HIS A 22 22.05 -4.82 -19.62
N PRO A 23 22.44 -6.09 -19.92
CA PRO A 23 22.75 -7.05 -18.87
C PRO A 23 23.88 -6.48 -18.00
N VAL A 24 23.65 -6.42 -16.70
CA VAL A 24 24.72 -6.12 -15.72
C VAL A 24 25.39 -7.45 -15.37
N PRO A 25 26.71 -7.51 -15.16
CA PRO A 25 27.36 -8.70 -14.61
C PRO A 25 26.65 -9.12 -13.32
N GLU A 26 26.36 -10.40 -13.19
CA GLU A 26 25.37 -10.97 -12.24
C GLU A 26 25.62 -10.71 -10.75
N ASP A 27 26.76 -10.16 -10.33
CA ASP A 27 27.20 -10.35 -8.96
C ASP A 27 27.55 -9.09 -8.16
N ALA A 28 27.29 -7.89 -8.65
CA ALA A 28 27.73 -6.71 -7.92
C ALA A 28 26.60 -5.70 -7.70
N LEU A 29 26.03 -5.72 -6.51
CA LEU A 29 25.45 -4.50 -5.98
C LEU A 29 26.56 -3.43 -5.89
N PRO A 30 26.25 -2.15 -6.21
CA PRO A 30 27.23 -1.08 -6.04
C PRO A 30 27.66 -0.98 -4.58
N ASP A 31 28.90 -0.60 -4.33
CA ASP A 31 29.34 -0.36 -2.96
C ASP A 31 28.49 0.74 -2.29
N PRO A 32 28.16 0.61 -1.00
CA PRO A 32 27.43 1.63 -0.28
C PRO A 32 28.25 2.94 -0.20
N VAL A 33 27.59 4.05 -0.43
CA VAL A 33 28.23 5.39 -0.33
C VAL A 33 28.29 5.80 1.15
N PRO A 34 29.49 6.03 1.72
CA PRO A 34 29.63 6.40 3.13
C PRO A 34 28.86 7.67 3.48
N GLY A 35 28.12 7.63 4.58
CA GLY A 35 27.34 8.76 5.11
C GLY A 35 26.04 9.08 4.33
N ARG A 36 25.68 8.28 3.33
CA ARG A 36 24.38 8.39 2.64
C ARG A 36 23.32 7.62 3.41
N PRO A 37 22.18 8.24 3.78
CA PRO A 37 21.06 7.51 4.37
C PRO A 37 20.40 6.62 3.30
N TYR A 38 20.14 5.37 3.65
CA TYR A 38 19.41 4.41 2.82
C TYR A 38 18.14 3.97 3.49
N THR A 39 17.10 3.72 2.68
CA THR A 39 15.88 3.04 3.09
C THR A 39 15.89 1.62 2.51
N LEU A 40 15.62 0.63 3.34
CA LEU A 40 15.42 -0.76 2.90
C LEU A 40 13.94 -0.98 2.57
N TYR A 41 13.65 -1.27 1.31
CA TYR A 41 12.34 -1.76 0.91
C TYR A 41 12.30 -3.29 0.98
N VAL A 42 11.40 -3.80 1.79
CA VAL A 42 11.15 -5.23 1.98
C VAL A 42 9.82 -5.59 1.32
N HIS A 43 9.85 -6.41 0.28
CA HIS A 43 8.64 -6.81 -0.43
C HIS A 43 8.10 -8.13 0.09
N VAL A 44 6.86 -8.16 0.61
CA VAL A 44 6.16 -9.38 1.03
C VAL A 44 5.02 -9.65 0.04
N PRO A 45 5.20 -10.54 -0.95
CA PRO A 45 4.28 -10.67 -2.08
C PRO A 45 3.05 -11.55 -1.80
N PHE A 46 2.66 -11.77 -0.57
CA PHE A 46 1.59 -12.70 -0.22
C PHE A 46 0.34 -11.98 0.25
N CYS A 47 -0.84 -12.46 -0.20
CA CYS A 47 -2.15 -12.05 0.27
C CYS A 47 -3.03 -13.26 0.53
N GLU A 48 -3.83 -13.21 1.59
CA GLU A 48 -4.86 -14.22 1.84
C GLU A 48 -5.98 -14.18 0.80
N ARG A 49 -6.26 -12.97 0.26
CA ARG A 49 -7.25 -12.72 -0.80
C ARG A 49 -6.64 -11.89 -1.91
N LEU A 50 -6.83 -12.34 -3.15
CA LEU A 50 -6.37 -11.60 -4.33
C LEU A 50 -7.49 -10.71 -4.87
N CYS A 51 -7.51 -9.44 -4.47
CA CYS A 51 -8.51 -8.48 -4.92
C CYS A 51 -8.48 -8.30 -6.46
N PRO A 52 -9.63 -8.29 -7.16
CA PRO A 52 -9.67 -8.30 -8.63
C PRO A 52 -9.08 -7.04 -9.27
N TYR A 53 -9.05 -5.91 -8.57
CA TYR A 53 -8.54 -4.63 -9.05
C TYR A 53 -7.03 -4.44 -8.85
N CYS A 54 -6.41 -5.23 -7.97
CA CYS A 54 -5.02 -5.01 -7.59
C CYS A 54 -4.04 -5.44 -8.68
N SER A 55 -3.17 -4.52 -9.10
CA SER A 55 -2.14 -4.73 -10.12
C SER A 55 -0.74 -5.00 -9.58
N PHE A 56 -0.58 -5.00 -8.26
CA PHE A 56 0.72 -5.26 -7.63
C PHE A 56 1.18 -6.70 -7.80
N ASN A 57 2.50 -6.90 -7.68
CA ASN A 57 3.09 -8.23 -7.71
C ASN A 57 2.76 -9.00 -6.42
N ARG A 58 1.85 -9.94 -6.51
CA ARG A 58 1.31 -10.67 -5.36
C ARG A 58 0.89 -12.10 -5.71
N PHE A 59 0.96 -12.98 -4.72
CA PHE A 59 0.62 -14.39 -4.81
C PHE A 59 -0.32 -14.80 -3.68
N PRO A 60 -1.14 -15.85 -3.87
CA PRO A 60 -1.92 -16.43 -2.78
C PRO A 60 -1.00 -16.88 -1.64
N TYR A 61 -1.36 -16.51 -0.41
CA TYR A 61 -0.65 -16.98 0.77
C TYR A 61 -0.71 -18.49 0.89
N ARG A 62 0.43 -19.07 1.17
CA ARG A 62 0.63 -20.48 1.57
C ARG A 62 1.73 -20.48 2.62
N GLU A 63 1.40 -20.96 3.81
CA GLU A 63 2.25 -20.87 5.00
C GLU A 63 3.71 -21.29 4.74
N GLN A 64 3.93 -22.53 4.27
CA GLN A 64 5.30 -23.01 4.03
C GLN A 64 6.07 -22.14 3.02
N ARG A 65 5.38 -21.72 1.95
CA ARG A 65 6.02 -20.86 0.93
C ARG A 65 6.37 -19.48 1.48
N ALA A 66 5.54 -18.94 2.34
CA ALA A 66 5.79 -17.66 2.99
C ALA A 66 6.99 -17.78 3.96
N ARG A 67 7.05 -18.81 4.78
CA ARG A 67 8.17 -19.07 5.68
C ARG A 67 9.49 -19.25 4.94
N ASP A 68 9.50 -20.04 3.87
CA ASP A 68 10.70 -20.20 3.02
C ASP A 68 11.15 -18.86 2.42
N TYR A 69 10.21 -18.04 2.01
CA TYR A 69 10.48 -16.70 1.47
C TYR A 69 11.04 -15.75 2.53
N PHE A 70 10.44 -15.68 3.72
CA PHE A 70 10.95 -14.85 4.81
C PHE A 70 12.34 -15.27 5.27
N GLN A 71 12.61 -16.58 5.27
CA GLN A 71 13.95 -17.09 5.56
C GLN A 71 14.98 -16.62 4.50
N ALA A 72 14.66 -16.71 3.22
CA ALA A 72 15.51 -16.20 2.13
C ALA A 72 15.71 -14.68 2.24
N LEU A 73 14.64 -13.93 2.51
CA LEU A 73 14.68 -12.48 2.71
C LEU A 73 15.63 -12.07 3.84
N ARG A 74 15.55 -12.75 5.00
CA ARG A 74 16.48 -12.52 6.11
C ARG A 74 17.93 -12.88 5.74
N GLN A 75 18.13 -13.84 4.85
CA GLN A 75 19.45 -14.15 4.31
C GLN A 75 20.00 -13.00 3.44
N GLU A 76 19.18 -12.45 2.54
CA GLU A 76 19.55 -11.27 1.73
C GLU A 76 19.92 -10.08 2.62
N MET A 77 19.19 -9.82 3.70
CA MET A 77 19.53 -8.75 4.64
C MET A 77 20.91 -8.95 5.27
N ARG A 78 21.26 -10.19 5.66
CA ARG A 78 22.61 -10.51 6.17
C ARG A 78 23.70 -10.31 5.11
N MET A 79 23.39 -10.61 3.84
CA MET A 79 24.34 -10.37 2.74
C MET A 79 24.57 -8.87 2.53
N LEU A 80 23.54 -8.05 2.60
CA LEU A 80 23.65 -6.59 2.52
C LEU A 80 24.50 -6.02 3.67
N ALA A 81 24.26 -6.48 4.90
CA ALA A 81 25.06 -6.09 6.06
C ALA A 81 26.54 -6.47 5.89
N ALA A 82 26.82 -7.68 5.37
CA ALA A 82 28.19 -8.14 5.09
C ALA A 82 28.91 -7.32 4.01
N GLN A 83 28.15 -6.70 3.10
CA GLN A 83 28.69 -5.77 2.09
C GLN A 83 28.90 -4.34 2.62
N GLY A 84 28.54 -4.09 3.88
CA GLY A 84 28.69 -2.78 4.51
C GLY A 84 27.53 -1.81 4.29
N TYR A 85 26.39 -2.30 3.78
CA TYR A 85 25.16 -1.48 3.75
C TYR A 85 24.64 -1.24 5.17
N ASP A 86 24.13 -0.04 5.37
CA ASP A 86 23.40 0.35 6.57
C ASP A 86 22.12 1.10 6.18
N PHE A 87 21.04 0.89 6.94
CA PHE A 87 19.73 1.46 6.64
C PHE A 87 19.18 2.19 7.85
N GLU A 88 18.78 3.45 7.65
CA GLU A 88 18.15 4.27 8.69
C GLU A 88 16.64 4.03 8.80
N SER A 89 16.01 3.51 7.75
CA SER A 89 14.57 3.21 7.73
C SER A 89 14.29 1.93 6.95
N VAL A 90 13.19 1.27 7.33
CA VAL A 90 12.66 0.08 6.65
C VAL A 90 11.22 0.33 6.24
N TYR A 91 10.90 0.03 4.99
CA TYR A 91 9.53 -0.01 4.50
C TYR A 91 9.16 -1.43 4.10
N VAL A 92 8.20 -2.04 4.79
CA VAL A 92 7.72 -3.39 4.47
C VAL A 92 6.38 -3.28 3.76
N GLY A 93 6.37 -3.55 2.46
CA GLY A 93 5.20 -3.40 1.61
C GLY A 93 4.94 -4.60 0.70
N GLY A 94 3.99 -4.46 -0.22
CA GLY A 94 3.75 -5.43 -1.30
C GLY A 94 2.34 -5.98 -1.36
N GLY A 95 2.14 -7.22 -0.93
CA GLY A 95 0.84 -7.88 -0.84
C GLY A 95 0.14 -7.56 0.48
N THR A 96 0.51 -8.26 1.52
CA THR A 96 0.05 -8.05 2.89
C THR A 96 1.18 -8.47 3.84
N PRO A 97 2.07 -7.56 4.26
CA PRO A 97 3.20 -7.90 5.12
C PRO A 97 2.82 -8.65 6.39
N THR A 98 1.69 -8.33 6.99
CA THR A 98 1.17 -8.93 8.21
C THR A 98 0.50 -10.30 8.00
N VAL A 99 0.58 -10.89 6.81
CA VAL A 99 -0.03 -12.20 6.49
C VAL A 99 0.55 -13.33 7.34
N ASP A 100 1.78 -13.19 7.78
CA ASP A 100 2.45 -14.02 8.78
C ASP A 100 3.14 -13.08 9.78
N ILE A 101 2.46 -12.83 10.88
CA ILE A 101 2.86 -11.80 11.85
C ILE A 101 4.17 -12.15 12.56
N ASP A 102 4.43 -13.43 12.82
CA ASP A 102 5.63 -13.86 13.53
C ASP A 102 6.87 -13.73 12.63
N GLU A 103 6.75 -14.14 11.37
CA GLU A 103 7.81 -13.97 10.36
C GLU A 103 8.11 -12.49 10.09
N LEU A 104 7.08 -11.63 10.07
CA LEU A 104 7.25 -10.19 9.94
C LEU A 104 8.02 -9.61 11.13
N CYS A 105 7.62 -9.93 12.36
CA CYS A 105 8.27 -9.44 13.56
C CYS A 105 9.73 -9.89 13.62
N GLU A 106 10.04 -11.16 13.36
CA GLU A 106 11.41 -11.67 13.29
C GLU A 106 12.26 -10.95 12.25
N THR A 107 11.65 -10.60 11.10
CA THR A 107 12.36 -9.88 10.03
C THR A 107 12.66 -8.44 10.43
N ILE A 108 11.72 -7.74 11.08
CA ILE A 108 11.92 -6.38 11.60
C ILE A 108 12.97 -6.36 12.72
N ASP A 109 12.89 -7.31 13.65
CA ASP A 109 13.84 -7.42 14.75
C ASP A 109 15.27 -7.68 14.19
N LEU A 110 15.42 -8.57 13.20
CA LEU A 110 16.70 -8.79 12.51
C LEU A 110 17.20 -7.51 11.80
N ALA A 111 16.30 -6.74 11.16
CA ALA A 111 16.72 -5.49 10.52
C ALA A 111 17.35 -4.52 11.53
N ARG A 112 16.77 -4.41 12.72
CA ARG A 112 17.29 -3.57 13.80
C ARG A 112 18.60 -4.09 14.40
N ASP A 113 18.78 -5.40 14.41
CA ASP A 113 20.04 -6.02 14.88
C ASP A 113 21.18 -5.81 13.89
N LEU A 114 20.89 -5.80 12.59
CA LEU A 114 21.88 -5.67 11.52
C LEU A 114 22.21 -4.22 11.16
N PHE A 115 21.24 -3.29 11.29
CA PHE A 115 21.32 -1.93 10.77
C PHE A 115 20.88 -0.90 11.82
N HIS A 116 21.27 0.37 11.62
CA HIS A 116 20.88 1.49 12.51
C HIS A 116 19.46 1.99 12.22
N VAL A 117 18.48 1.09 12.17
CA VAL A 117 17.09 1.41 11.82
C VAL A 117 16.46 2.28 12.91
N LYS A 118 16.00 3.46 12.50
CA LYS A 118 15.29 4.45 13.33
C LYS A 118 13.78 4.34 13.18
N GLU A 119 13.32 4.01 11.98
CA GLU A 119 11.90 4.00 11.62
C GLU A 119 11.55 2.77 10.78
N VAL A 120 10.44 2.13 11.12
CA VAL A 120 9.86 1.03 10.34
C VAL A 120 8.44 1.39 9.96
N ASN A 121 8.16 1.31 8.65
CA ASN A 121 6.84 1.51 8.06
C ASN A 121 6.35 0.20 7.48
N SER A 122 5.07 -0.13 7.63
CA SER A 122 4.50 -1.35 7.06
C SER A 122 3.08 -1.14 6.56
N GLU A 123 2.63 -2.11 5.75
CA GLU A 123 1.27 -2.18 5.21
C GLU A 123 0.50 -3.34 5.82
N THR A 124 -0.84 -3.21 5.90
CA THR A 124 -1.73 -4.25 6.41
C THR A 124 -3.13 -4.17 5.80
N ASN A 125 -4.00 -5.08 6.20
CA ASN A 125 -5.43 -5.07 5.90
C ASN A 125 -6.27 -5.03 7.19
N PRO A 126 -7.54 -4.57 7.14
CA PRO A 126 -8.38 -4.38 8.33
C PRO A 126 -8.58 -5.61 9.20
N ASN A 127 -8.55 -6.82 8.63
CA ASN A 127 -8.70 -8.06 9.40
C ASN A 127 -7.53 -8.38 10.32
N HIS A 128 -6.39 -7.72 10.13
CA HIS A 128 -5.20 -7.84 10.99
C HIS A 128 -5.12 -6.75 12.07
N LEU A 129 -6.08 -5.82 12.13
CA LEU A 129 -6.22 -4.87 13.22
C LEU A 129 -6.94 -5.54 14.40
N ILE A 130 -6.31 -6.54 14.99
CA ILE A 130 -6.79 -7.28 16.16
C ILE A 130 -5.76 -7.20 17.29
N PRO A 131 -6.16 -7.26 18.55
CA PRO A 131 -5.27 -7.06 19.69
C PRO A 131 -3.98 -7.86 19.62
N GLU A 132 -4.05 -9.14 19.26
CA GLU A 132 -2.86 -10.00 19.15
C GLU A 132 -1.82 -9.44 18.15
N TYR A 133 -2.25 -8.90 17.00
CA TYR A 133 -1.34 -8.35 16.01
C TYR A 133 -0.85 -6.96 16.43
N LEU A 134 -1.77 -6.14 16.94
CA LEU A 134 -1.44 -4.79 17.40
C LEU A 134 -0.38 -4.81 18.51
N ASP A 135 -0.50 -5.72 19.47
CA ASP A 135 0.48 -5.90 20.55
C ASP A 135 1.86 -6.32 20.01
N LYS A 136 1.91 -7.20 19.01
CA LYS A 136 3.17 -7.61 18.37
C LYS A 136 3.81 -6.50 17.56
N LEU A 137 3.00 -5.64 16.91
CA LEU A 137 3.49 -4.54 16.08
C LEU A 137 3.86 -3.29 16.88
N HIS A 138 3.22 -3.10 18.05
CA HIS A 138 3.48 -1.94 18.92
C HIS A 138 4.97 -1.82 19.29
N GLY A 139 5.54 -0.63 19.10
CA GLY A 139 6.97 -0.37 19.31
C GLY A 139 7.90 -0.91 18.20
N ARG A 140 7.43 -1.86 17.36
CA ARG A 140 8.18 -2.33 16.19
C ARG A 140 7.93 -1.47 14.95
N ILE A 141 6.72 -0.99 14.76
CA ILE A 141 6.32 -0.19 13.61
C ILE A 141 5.88 1.20 14.09
N GLN A 142 6.45 2.24 13.51
CA GLN A 142 6.08 3.63 13.79
C GLN A 142 4.89 4.06 12.93
N ARG A 143 4.88 3.67 11.64
CA ARG A 143 3.78 4.00 10.73
C ARG A 143 3.20 2.73 10.11
N LEU A 144 1.88 2.54 10.30
CA LEU A 144 1.13 1.45 9.68
C LEU A 144 0.15 2.01 8.64
N SER A 145 0.18 1.46 7.42
CA SER A 145 -0.78 1.78 6.35
C SER A 145 -1.81 0.68 6.21
N VAL A 146 -3.09 1.03 6.27
CA VAL A 146 -4.20 0.08 6.24
C VAL A 146 -4.96 0.22 4.93
N GLY A 147 -4.94 -0.82 4.11
CA GLY A 147 -5.71 -0.86 2.88
C GLY A 147 -7.21 -1.04 3.15
N VAL A 148 -7.98 0.03 3.20
CA VAL A 148 -9.45 0.03 3.43
C VAL A 148 -10.20 0.07 2.11
N GLN A 149 -9.87 1.01 1.27
CA GLN A 149 -10.35 1.29 -0.07
C GLN A 149 -11.70 2.02 -0.12
N SER A 150 -12.68 1.66 0.70
CA SER A 150 -13.97 2.33 0.93
C SER A 150 -14.61 1.80 2.21
N PHE A 151 -15.51 2.57 2.80
CA PHE A 151 -16.39 2.12 3.88
C PHE A 151 -17.78 1.73 3.37
N ASP A 152 -18.03 1.80 2.06
CA ASP A 152 -19.29 1.38 1.48
C ASP A 152 -19.31 -0.15 1.28
N ASP A 153 -20.28 -0.81 1.90
CA ASP A 153 -20.45 -2.26 1.83
C ASP A 153 -20.66 -2.79 0.41
N GLY A 154 -21.31 -2.01 -0.45
CA GLY A 154 -21.55 -2.38 -1.85
C GLY A 154 -20.24 -2.41 -2.63
N LEU A 155 -19.39 -1.39 -2.48
CA LEU A 155 -18.06 -1.35 -3.07
C LEU A 155 -17.15 -2.43 -2.47
N LEU A 156 -17.18 -2.66 -1.16
CA LEU A 156 -16.41 -3.73 -0.52
C LEU A 156 -16.76 -5.12 -1.07
N ARG A 157 -18.05 -5.38 -1.34
CA ARG A 157 -18.49 -6.63 -1.99
C ARG A 157 -18.02 -6.73 -3.43
N GLN A 158 -18.10 -5.66 -4.21
CA GLN A 158 -17.60 -5.64 -5.59
C GLN A 158 -16.09 -5.85 -5.66
N MET A 159 -15.35 -5.33 -4.69
CA MET A 159 -13.90 -5.51 -4.55
C MET A 159 -13.49 -6.88 -4.01
N ASP A 160 -14.45 -7.76 -3.69
CA ASP A 160 -14.22 -9.06 -3.03
C ASP A 160 -13.50 -8.92 -1.67
N ARG A 161 -13.84 -7.86 -0.92
CA ARG A 161 -13.23 -7.52 0.38
C ARG A 161 -14.15 -7.77 1.57
N TYR A 162 -15.45 -7.54 1.41
CA TYR A 162 -16.44 -7.58 2.50
C TYR A 162 -16.35 -8.85 3.36
N GLN A 163 -16.31 -10.03 2.73
CA GLN A 163 -16.32 -11.31 3.45
C GLN A 163 -15.03 -11.56 4.24
N LYS A 164 -13.91 -10.98 3.81
CA LYS A 164 -12.60 -11.22 4.44
C LYS A 164 -12.26 -10.15 5.47
N TYR A 165 -12.58 -8.90 5.17
CA TYR A 165 -12.11 -7.75 5.93
C TYR A 165 -13.18 -7.11 6.82
N GLY A 166 -14.45 -7.48 6.63
CA GLY A 166 -15.59 -6.97 7.39
C GLY A 166 -16.39 -5.92 6.63
N SER A 167 -17.46 -5.46 7.26
CA SER A 167 -18.27 -4.32 6.83
C SER A 167 -17.53 -3.00 6.98
N GLY A 168 -18.01 -1.97 6.31
CA GLY A 168 -17.46 -0.61 6.46
C GLY A 168 -17.49 -0.12 7.91
N GLU A 169 -18.52 -0.48 8.68
CA GLU A 169 -18.62 -0.13 10.10
C GLU A 169 -17.59 -0.88 10.96
N GLU A 170 -17.46 -2.19 10.79
CA GLU A 170 -16.43 -2.98 11.50
C GLU A 170 -15.01 -2.51 11.19
N ILE A 171 -14.75 -2.10 9.93
CA ILE A 171 -13.46 -1.54 9.52
C ILE A 171 -13.23 -0.20 10.20
N PHE A 172 -14.25 0.67 10.25
CA PHE A 172 -14.18 1.96 10.91
C PHE A 172 -13.83 1.84 12.41
N GLU A 173 -14.52 0.95 13.13
CA GLU A 173 -14.26 0.68 14.55
C GLU A 173 -12.83 0.17 14.76
N ARG A 174 -12.37 -0.81 13.97
CA ARG A 174 -11.00 -1.37 14.07
C ARG A 174 -9.90 -0.33 13.83
N ILE A 175 -10.13 0.64 12.94
CA ILE A 175 -9.17 1.73 12.71
C ILE A 175 -9.05 2.60 13.97
N GLY A 176 -10.21 2.98 14.57
CA GLY A 176 -10.23 3.77 15.80
C GLY A 176 -9.51 3.07 16.97
N GLU A 177 -9.71 1.76 17.10
CA GLU A 177 -9.05 0.95 18.13
C GLU A 177 -7.53 0.79 17.88
N ALA A 178 -7.12 0.71 16.61
CA ALA A 178 -5.71 0.52 16.23
C ALA A 178 -4.88 1.81 16.27
N ALA A 179 -5.50 2.97 16.04
CA ALA A 179 -4.79 4.23 15.92
C ALA A 179 -3.83 4.55 17.08
N PRO A 180 -4.20 4.32 18.37
CA PRO A 180 -3.31 4.61 19.49
C PRO A 180 -2.04 3.75 19.58
N TYR A 181 -1.94 2.66 18.83
CA TYR A 181 -0.77 1.76 18.84
C TYR A 181 0.41 2.28 18.03
N PHE A 182 0.19 3.28 17.16
CA PHE A 182 1.18 3.74 16.20
C PHE A 182 1.38 5.24 16.26
N GLU A 183 2.60 5.70 15.98
CA GLU A 183 2.88 7.14 15.83
C GLU A 183 2.09 7.73 14.64
N SER A 184 1.91 6.92 13.59
CA SER A 184 1.09 7.28 12.43
C SER A 184 0.33 6.07 11.90
N LEU A 185 -0.99 6.14 11.89
CA LEU A 185 -1.87 5.21 11.20
C LEU A 185 -2.39 5.89 9.93
N ASN A 186 -2.07 5.32 8.78
CA ASN A 186 -2.56 5.78 7.47
C ASN A 186 -3.68 4.87 6.98
N VAL A 187 -4.71 5.46 6.39
CA VAL A 187 -5.81 4.73 5.74
C VAL A 187 -5.74 4.96 4.24
N ASP A 188 -5.55 3.86 3.49
CA ASP A 188 -5.52 3.89 2.03
C ASP A 188 -6.92 3.70 1.47
N MET A 189 -7.37 4.69 0.70
CA MET A 189 -8.67 4.74 0.04
C MET A 189 -8.50 4.74 -1.48
N ILE A 190 -9.47 4.14 -2.17
CA ILE A 190 -9.52 4.18 -3.63
C ILE A 190 -10.81 4.87 -4.05
N PHE A 191 -10.70 5.81 -4.98
CA PHE A 191 -11.86 6.47 -5.57
C PHE A 191 -11.98 6.18 -7.08
N ASN A 192 -13.10 6.60 -7.66
CA ASN A 192 -13.44 6.38 -9.06
C ASN A 192 -13.75 4.92 -9.44
N PHE A 193 -14.31 4.12 -8.49
CA PHE A 193 -14.92 2.85 -8.92
C PHE A 193 -16.10 3.14 -9.86
N PRO A 194 -16.31 2.36 -10.94
CA PRO A 194 -17.38 2.62 -11.92
C PRO A 194 -18.76 2.84 -11.30
N THR A 195 -19.09 2.12 -10.24
CA THR A 195 -20.39 2.20 -9.52
C THR A 195 -20.40 3.18 -8.35
N GLN A 196 -19.26 3.77 -7.98
CA GLN A 196 -19.17 4.73 -6.89
C GLN A 196 -19.89 6.03 -7.27
N THR A 197 -20.76 6.51 -6.40
CA THR A 197 -21.43 7.81 -6.51
C THR A 197 -20.68 8.90 -5.74
N GLU A 198 -21.04 10.16 -5.96
CA GLU A 198 -20.50 11.29 -5.18
C GLU A 198 -20.87 11.16 -3.70
N ASP A 199 -22.09 10.73 -3.38
CA ASP A 199 -22.55 10.52 -2.00
C ASP A 199 -21.70 9.47 -1.27
N ILE A 200 -21.34 8.37 -1.95
CA ILE A 200 -20.44 7.35 -1.37
C ILE A 200 -19.06 7.95 -1.09
N LEU A 201 -18.51 8.73 -2.03
CA LEU A 201 -17.21 9.37 -1.85
C LEU A 201 -17.22 10.36 -0.69
N ILE A 202 -18.26 11.19 -0.59
CA ILE A 202 -18.46 12.15 0.52
C ILE A 202 -18.54 11.41 1.85
N SER A 203 -19.36 10.35 1.92
CA SER A 203 -19.48 9.51 3.13
C SER A 203 -18.15 8.86 3.53
N ASP A 204 -17.35 8.39 2.56
CA ASP A 204 -16.00 7.87 2.82
C ASP A 204 -15.08 8.96 3.43
N CYS A 205 -15.15 10.20 2.91
CA CYS A 205 -14.40 11.32 3.48
C CYS A 205 -14.83 11.67 4.91
N GLU A 206 -16.14 11.71 5.17
CA GLU A 206 -16.69 11.96 6.51
C GLU A 206 -16.25 10.90 7.51
N LYS A 207 -16.26 9.63 7.12
CA LYS A 207 -15.77 8.54 7.96
C LYS A 207 -14.26 8.64 8.21
N ILE A 208 -13.46 9.00 7.21
CA ILE A 208 -12.03 9.26 7.39
C ILE A 208 -11.79 10.36 8.43
N ALA A 209 -12.53 11.44 8.39
CA ALA A 209 -12.40 12.54 9.37
C ALA A 209 -12.74 12.12 10.82
N LEU A 210 -13.50 11.05 10.99
CA LEU A 210 -14.00 10.59 12.29
C LEU A 210 -13.35 9.31 12.81
N CYS A 211 -12.69 8.51 11.96
CA CYS A 211 -12.17 7.19 12.34
C CYS A 211 -10.92 7.21 13.23
N GLY A 212 -10.33 8.39 13.50
CA GLY A 212 -9.16 8.54 14.34
C GLY A 212 -7.83 8.23 13.67
N CYS A 213 -7.78 8.02 12.36
CA CYS A 213 -6.53 7.85 11.63
C CYS A 213 -5.71 9.15 11.63
N HIS A 214 -4.38 9.04 11.54
CA HIS A 214 -3.48 10.19 11.51
C HIS A 214 -3.22 10.71 10.10
N GLN A 215 -3.36 9.84 9.12
CA GLN A 215 -3.15 10.13 7.70
C GLN A 215 -4.16 9.38 6.84
N THR A 216 -4.41 9.88 5.65
CA THR A 216 -5.13 9.13 4.61
C THR A 216 -4.48 9.34 3.25
N THR A 217 -4.62 8.35 2.40
CA THR A 217 -4.18 8.40 1.01
C THR A 217 -5.36 8.02 0.12
N PHE A 218 -5.80 8.92 -0.74
CA PHE A 218 -6.81 8.64 -1.76
C PHE A 218 -6.14 8.48 -3.11
N SER A 219 -6.27 7.30 -3.72
CA SER A 219 -5.74 7.00 -5.04
C SER A 219 -6.88 6.72 -6.03
N PRO A 220 -6.81 7.20 -7.28
CA PRO A 220 -7.78 6.79 -8.29
C PRO A 220 -7.63 5.29 -8.57
N LEU A 221 -8.73 4.63 -8.90
CA LEU A 221 -8.69 3.23 -9.33
C LEU A 221 -7.83 3.09 -10.58
N TYR A 222 -6.68 2.46 -10.45
CA TYR A 222 -5.73 2.27 -11.54
C TYR A 222 -5.98 0.97 -12.29
N GLN A 223 -6.01 1.05 -13.62
CA GLN A 223 -6.10 -0.11 -14.51
C GLN A 223 -4.79 -0.30 -15.28
N SER A 224 -4.08 -1.39 -15.03
CA SER A 224 -2.97 -1.78 -15.90
C SER A 224 -3.50 -2.46 -17.16
N HIS A 225 -2.72 -2.46 -18.25
CA HIS A 225 -3.10 -3.17 -19.49
C HIS A 225 -3.38 -4.66 -19.27
N ALA A 226 -2.66 -5.28 -18.32
CA ALA A 226 -2.84 -6.69 -17.98
C ALA A 226 -4.15 -6.98 -17.22
N THR A 227 -4.63 -6.01 -16.43
CA THR A 227 -5.81 -6.18 -15.56
C THR A 227 -7.07 -5.56 -16.15
N THR A 228 -6.97 -4.61 -17.10
CA THR A 228 -8.10 -3.84 -17.65
C THR A 228 -9.29 -4.72 -18.03
N ARG A 229 -9.07 -5.75 -18.85
CA ARG A 229 -10.17 -6.61 -19.34
C ARG A 229 -10.91 -7.33 -18.22
N LYS A 230 -10.16 -7.84 -17.22
CA LYS A 230 -10.74 -8.53 -16.05
C LYS A 230 -11.47 -7.54 -15.15
N MET A 231 -10.89 -6.37 -14.94
CA MET A 231 -11.48 -5.32 -14.13
C MET A 231 -12.76 -4.76 -14.75
N GLU A 232 -12.78 -4.50 -16.06
CA GLU A 232 -13.99 -4.06 -16.76
C GLU A 232 -15.13 -5.06 -16.67
N GLN A 233 -14.83 -6.37 -16.65
CA GLN A 233 -15.84 -7.42 -16.48
C GLN A 233 -16.43 -7.46 -15.06
N VAL A 234 -15.62 -7.16 -14.04
CA VAL A 234 -16.02 -7.27 -12.62
C VAL A 234 -16.54 -5.94 -12.08
N LEU A 235 -15.87 -4.84 -12.42
CA LEU A 235 -16.13 -3.52 -11.84
C LEU A 235 -16.80 -2.55 -12.80
N GLY A 236 -16.74 -2.79 -14.12
CA GLY A 236 -17.23 -1.88 -15.16
C GLY A 236 -16.12 -1.01 -15.75
N ARG A 237 -16.52 -0.13 -16.67
CA ARG A 237 -15.60 0.79 -17.38
C ARG A 237 -15.31 2.03 -16.55
N MET A 238 -14.05 2.47 -16.61
CA MET A 238 -13.61 3.70 -15.98
C MET A 238 -14.16 4.94 -16.71
N ASP A 239 -14.51 5.95 -15.90
CA ASP A 239 -14.91 7.28 -16.36
C ASP A 239 -13.90 8.33 -15.85
N TYR A 240 -13.09 8.87 -16.76
CA TYR A 240 -12.05 9.85 -16.43
C TYR A 240 -12.61 11.26 -16.16
N ASP A 241 -13.80 11.60 -16.67
CA ASP A 241 -14.46 12.85 -16.33
C ASP A 241 -15.02 12.79 -14.90
N LYS A 242 -15.51 11.62 -14.48
CA LYS A 242 -15.89 11.35 -13.09
C LYS A 242 -14.67 11.41 -12.16
N GLU A 243 -13.54 10.86 -12.55
CA GLU A 243 -12.28 10.91 -11.78
C GLU A 243 -11.90 12.36 -11.44
N ARG A 244 -11.95 13.26 -12.44
CA ARG A 244 -11.65 14.68 -12.24
C ARG A 244 -12.64 15.34 -11.28
N ARG A 245 -13.95 15.05 -11.40
CA ARG A 245 -14.95 15.59 -10.45
C ARG A 245 -14.71 15.09 -9.04
N PHE A 246 -14.43 13.81 -8.89
CA PHE A 246 -14.14 13.19 -7.59
C PHE A 246 -12.89 13.77 -6.95
N TYR A 247 -11.85 14.03 -7.74
CA TYR A 247 -10.65 14.70 -7.24
C TYR A 247 -10.96 16.09 -6.67
N HIS A 248 -11.84 16.87 -7.32
CA HIS A 248 -12.26 18.17 -6.81
C HIS A 248 -13.04 18.04 -5.50
N ILE A 249 -13.95 17.08 -5.39
CA ILE A 249 -14.70 16.81 -4.15
C ILE A 249 -13.74 16.46 -3.00
N LEU A 250 -12.77 15.58 -3.25
CA LEU A 250 -11.74 15.24 -2.27
C LEU A 250 -10.93 16.47 -1.83
N ASP A 251 -10.50 17.30 -2.77
CA ASP A 251 -9.75 18.52 -2.48
C ASP A 251 -10.56 19.51 -1.64
N GLU A 252 -11.84 19.71 -1.96
CA GLU A 252 -12.74 20.59 -1.23
C GLU A 252 -13.01 20.12 0.19
N ILE A 253 -13.27 18.82 0.38
CA ILE A 253 -13.63 18.28 1.71
C ILE A 253 -12.37 18.13 2.58
N LEU A 254 -11.30 17.59 2.01
CA LEU A 254 -10.14 17.20 2.80
C LEU A 254 -9.10 18.31 2.95
N ALA A 255 -9.01 19.25 2.00
CA ALA A 255 -8.06 20.37 2.03
C ALA A 255 -8.69 21.73 2.33
N GLY A 256 -10.03 21.87 2.18
CA GLY A 256 -10.75 23.14 2.28
C GLY A 256 -11.33 23.48 3.65
N GLY A 257 -11.24 22.60 4.65
CA GLY A 257 -11.80 22.83 6.00
C GLY A 257 -10.81 23.48 6.98
N ASP A 258 -11.35 24.02 8.09
CA ASP A 258 -10.53 24.53 9.22
C ASP A 258 -9.76 23.43 9.98
N ALA A 259 -9.88 22.18 9.57
CA ALA A 259 -9.17 21.05 10.14
C ALA A 259 -7.86 20.81 9.37
N PRO A 260 -6.67 20.87 10.02
CA PRO A 260 -5.37 20.71 9.38
C PRO A 260 -5.06 19.25 9.04
N PHE A 261 -6.01 18.51 8.45
CA PHE A 261 -5.80 17.08 8.18
C PHE A 261 -4.91 16.80 6.98
N PHE A 262 -4.61 17.80 6.10
CA PHE A 262 -3.94 17.49 4.85
C PHE A 262 -2.89 18.53 4.46
N GLU A 263 -1.62 18.17 4.59
CA GLU A 263 -0.57 18.75 3.78
C GLU A 263 -0.67 18.22 2.36
N ARG A 264 -0.92 19.10 1.39
CA ARG A 264 -0.82 18.79 -0.03
C ARG A 264 0.64 18.49 -0.35
N ARG A 265 0.97 17.25 -0.58
CA ARG A 265 2.22 16.91 -1.26
C ARG A 265 1.94 16.86 -2.77
N THR A 266 2.32 17.92 -3.48
CA THR A 266 2.34 18.02 -4.94
C THR A 266 3.49 17.20 -5.52
#